data_e3f9895d0db3f443a3af7c7f7e2f9ad3
#
_entry.id   e3f9895d0db3f443a3af7c7f7e2f9ad3
#
_cell.length_a   1.000
_cell.length_b   1.000
_cell.length_c   1.000
_cell.angle_alpha   90.00
_cell.angle_beta   90.00
_cell.angle_gamma   90.00
#
_symmetry.space_group_name_H-M   'P 1'
#
loop_
_entity.id
_entity.type
_entity.pdbx_description
1 polymer ?
#
loop_
_entity_poly.entity_id
_entity_poly.type
_entity_poly.pdbx_seq_one_letter_code
_entity_poly.pdbx_strand_id
1 'polypeptide(L)'
;MRSNSADPRSRITYHSAAHAVALVFAVSMIGAQSAAPPSAPPGQTASPTSTAPSEGARPSPNQAPGQTQPTSQPVTTLPKALIMIDPAHGGTESGAVLNPTILEKDVTLALARRLRTDLGERGFVAELVRDSDVNLSTDDRAAKANSAHPALYICLHATSASSGIGIFTAMLPGNAETNGPFLDWDTAQSSFLPQSRAAQQEIAAGIQKGAMAVRSLAAPLRPLGNVSSAAVAVELAPTKSDVSQLSASEYQQSISTALANGIAQFLSSSGAAR
;
A
#
# COMPACT_ATOMS: atom_id res chain seq x y z
N MET A 1 -1.14 62.21 -48.06
CA MET A 1 -0.26 61.76 -46.95
C MET A 1 -1.10 60.80 -46.04
N ARG A 2 -0.93 59.58 -46.17
CA ARG A 2 -1.57 58.52 -45.30
C ARG A 2 -0.48 57.63 -44.76
N SER A 3 -0.25 57.70 -43.47
CA SER A 3 0.66 56.82 -42.73
C SER A 3 -0.04 55.53 -42.41
N ASN A 4 0.53 54.45 -42.87
CA ASN A 4 0.08 53.10 -42.65
C ASN A 4 0.80 52.56 -41.39
N SER A 5 0.06 52.34 -40.30
CA SER A 5 0.57 51.78 -39.08
C SER A 5 0.30 50.26 -39.12
N ALA A 6 1.36 49.50 -39.22
CA ALA A 6 1.31 48.03 -39.15
C ALA A 6 1.33 47.58 -37.69
N ASP A 7 0.31 46.82 -37.31
CA ASP A 7 0.22 46.10 -36.02
C ASP A 7 1.00 44.76 -36.08
N PRO A 8 2.03 44.55 -35.28
CA PRO A 8 2.68 43.25 -35.20
C PRO A 8 2.03 42.38 -34.11
N ARG A 9 1.03 41.58 -34.48
CA ARG A 9 0.54 40.50 -33.63
C ARG A 9 1.60 39.43 -33.55
N SER A 10 2.37 39.41 -32.46
CA SER A 10 3.28 38.34 -32.08
C SER A 10 2.48 37.07 -31.82
N ARG A 11 2.57 36.12 -32.74
CA ARG A 11 2.12 34.76 -32.53
C ARG A 11 3.08 34.08 -31.55
N ILE A 12 2.63 33.91 -30.32
CA ILE A 12 3.30 33.03 -29.36
C ILE A 12 2.98 31.61 -29.78
N THR A 13 3.92 30.96 -30.43
CA THR A 13 3.88 29.52 -30.72
C THR A 13 4.23 28.77 -29.41
N TYR A 14 3.21 28.22 -28.76
CA TYR A 14 3.42 27.24 -27.70
C TYR A 14 3.98 25.96 -28.30
N HIS A 15 5.27 25.75 -28.15
CA HIS A 15 5.84 24.42 -28.36
C HIS A 15 5.44 23.57 -27.18
N SER A 16 4.42 22.73 -27.40
CA SER A 16 4.03 21.68 -26.48
C SER A 16 5.13 20.60 -26.52
N ALA A 17 6.10 20.70 -25.64
CA ALA A 17 7.04 19.62 -25.41
C ALA A 17 6.30 18.53 -24.63
N ALA A 18 5.67 17.62 -25.35
CA ALA A 18 5.19 16.36 -24.81
C ALA A 18 6.42 15.53 -24.42
N HIS A 19 6.89 15.64 -23.19
CA HIS A 19 7.84 14.69 -22.63
C HIS A 19 7.09 13.39 -22.39
N ALA A 20 7.22 12.47 -23.32
CA ALA A 20 6.83 11.08 -23.12
C ALA A 20 7.74 10.52 -22.01
N VAL A 21 7.17 10.33 -20.82
CA VAL A 21 7.79 9.57 -19.73
C VAL A 21 7.78 8.12 -20.18
N ALA A 22 8.88 7.67 -20.76
CA ALA A 22 9.11 6.25 -21.02
C ALA A 22 9.37 5.56 -19.69
N LEU A 23 8.31 4.99 -19.10
CA LEU A 23 8.44 4.03 -18.01
C LEU A 23 9.04 2.75 -18.59
N VAL A 24 10.34 2.57 -18.44
CA VAL A 24 11.02 1.32 -18.81
C VAL A 24 10.78 0.30 -17.69
N PHE A 25 9.66 -0.43 -17.78
CA PHE A 25 9.50 -1.67 -17.04
C PHE A 25 10.17 -2.80 -17.82
N ALA A 26 11.29 -3.29 -17.33
CA ALA A 26 11.87 -4.53 -17.82
C ALA A 26 10.96 -5.70 -17.46
N VAL A 27 10.16 -6.16 -18.40
CA VAL A 27 9.41 -7.41 -18.28
C VAL A 27 10.39 -8.56 -18.52
N SER A 28 10.94 -9.13 -17.46
CA SER A 28 11.69 -10.39 -17.55
C SER A 28 10.70 -11.55 -17.62
N MET A 29 10.47 -12.06 -18.83
CA MET A 29 9.83 -13.35 -19.06
C MET A 29 10.83 -14.45 -18.67
N ILE A 30 10.70 -15.03 -17.50
CA ILE A 30 11.36 -16.28 -17.14
C ILE A 30 10.32 -17.38 -17.13
N GLY A 31 10.55 -18.38 -17.98
CA GLY A 31 9.70 -19.52 -18.19
C GLY A 31 9.48 -20.34 -16.92
N ALA A 32 8.25 -20.70 -16.67
CA ALA A 32 7.84 -21.63 -15.62
C ALA A 32 8.31 -23.04 -15.94
N GLN A 33 9.25 -23.58 -15.16
CA GLN A 33 9.44 -25.02 -15.07
C GLN A 33 8.57 -25.57 -13.96
N SER A 34 7.62 -26.41 -14.38
CA SER A 34 6.74 -27.19 -13.51
C SER A 34 7.56 -28.24 -12.75
N ALA A 35 7.62 -28.14 -11.44
CA ALA A 35 8.09 -29.20 -10.56
C ALA A 35 6.88 -29.79 -9.82
N ALA A 36 6.73 -31.11 -9.96
CA ALA A 36 5.68 -31.89 -9.31
C ALA A 36 5.85 -31.95 -7.78
N PRO A 37 4.76 -32.05 -6.99
CA PRO A 37 4.84 -32.10 -5.55
C PRO A 37 5.31 -33.48 -5.04
N PRO A 38 6.06 -33.56 -3.93
CA PRO A 38 6.42 -34.82 -3.30
C PRO A 38 5.23 -35.42 -2.50
N SER A 39 5.13 -36.74 -2.60
CA SER A 39 4.13 -37.59 -1.98
C SER A 39 4.20 -37.61 -0.45
N ALA A 40 3.03 -37.66 0.20
CA ALA A 40 2.87 -37.81 1.63
C ALA A 40 3.18 -39.23 2.13
N PRO A 41 3.72 -39.41 3.34
CA PRO A 41 3.83 -40.73 3.97
C PRO A 41 2.54 -41.17 4.67
N PRO A 42 2.32 -42.50 4.82
CA PRO A 42 1.06 -43.05 5.27
C PRO A 42 0.89 -43.07 6.80
N GLY A 43 -0.36 -43.15 7.20
CA GLY A 43 -0.98 -43.00 8.46
C GLY A 43 -0.49 -43.83 9.64
N GLN A 44 -0.83 -43.35 10.81
CA GLN A 44 -0.99 -44.17 12.02
C GLN A 44 -2.35 -43.92 12.63
N THR A 45 -3.11 -45.03 12.67
CA THR A 45 -4.36 -45.21 13.39
C THR A 45 -4.09 -45.43 14.89
N ALA A 46 -4.86 -44.77 15.75
CA ALA A 46 -5.11 -45.26 17.09
C ALA A 46 -6.53 -44.92 17.54
N SER A 47 -7.30 -45.93 17.82
CA SER A 47 -8.67 -45.94 18.30
C SER A 47 -8.77 -45.80 19.82
N PRO A 48 -9.99 -45.77 20.38
CA PRO A 48 -10.34 -45.00 21.55
C PRO A 48 -10.41 -45.83 22.84
N THR A 49 -10.40 -45.17 23.98
CA THR A 49 -10.83 -45.82 25.23
C THR A 49 -11.85 -44.92 25.97
N SER A 50 -12.99 -45.50 26.11
CA SER A 50 -14.14 -45.24 26.96
C SER A 50 -13.77 -45.20 28.44
N THR A 51 -14.37 -44.32 29.26
CA THR A 51 -15.07 -44.72 30.51
C THR A 51 -15.84 -43.52 31.08
N ALA A 52 -17.10 -43.71 31.33
CA ALA A 52 -18.03 -42.93 32.15
C ALA A 52 -18.12 -43.60 33.56
N PRO A 53 -19.04 -43.17 34.43
CA PRO A 53 -19.26 -41.89 35.08
C PRO A 53 -19.11 -42.01 36.63
N SER A 54 -19.07 -40.93 37.35
CA SER A 54 -19.28 -40.96 38.82
C SER A 54 -20.20 -39.82 39.28
N GLU A 55 -21.08 -40.22 40.07
CA GLU A 55 -22.30 -39.73 40.67
C GLU A 55 -22.05 -38.72 41.83
N GLY A 56 -22.88 -37.71 41.95
CA GLY A 56 -23.49 -37.29 43.22
C GLY A 56 -22.71 -36.41 44.17
N ALA A 57 -23.11 -35.11 44.23
CA ALA A 57 -23.15 -34.40 45.52
C ALA A 57 -24.22 -33.28 45.49
N ARG A 58 -25.08 -33.29 46.49
CA ARG A 58 -26.23 -32.45 46.75
C ARG A 58 -25.85 -31.02 47.14
N PRO A 59 -26.81 -30.05 47.05
CA PRO A 59 -26.58 -28.64 47.31
C PRO A 59 -26.69 -28.28 48.78
N SER A 60 -25.89 -27.34 49.23
CA SER A 60 -26.07 -26.58 50.47
C SER A 60 -26.54 -25.17 50.21
N PRO A 61 -27.56 -24.70 50.91
CA PRO A 61 -28.08 -23.35 50.77
C PRO A 61 -27.41 -22.42 51.80
N ASN A 62 -26.73 -21.38 51.33
CA ASN A 62 -26.58 -20.18 52.12
C ASN A 62 -26.31 -19.00 51.18
N GLN A 63 -27.40 -18.28 50.85
CA GLN A 63 -27.34 -17.03 50.13
C GLN A 63 -27.34 -15.89 51.17
N ALA A 64 -26.29 -15.12 51.20
CA ALA A 64 -26.31 -13.78 51.76
C ALA A 64 -26.56 -12.75 50.64
N PRO A 65 -27.39 -11.70 50.86
CA PRO A 65 -27.79 -10.82 49.78
C PRO A 65 -26.80 -9.68 49.56
N GLY A 66 -26.53 -9.42 48.30
CA GLY A 66 -26.32 -8.06 47.80
C GLY A 66 -24.91 -7.51 47.83
N GLN A 67 -24.13 -7.83 46.81
CA GLN A 67 -23.19 -6.83 46.25
C GLN A 67 -23.38 -6.82 44.73
N THR A 68 -24.08 -5.77 44.27
CA THR A 68 -24.10 -5.40 42.85
C THR A 68 -22.69 -4.96 42.45
N GLN A 69 -21.92 -5.89 41.94
CA GLN A 69 -20.71 -5.53 41.20
C GLN A 69 -21.13 -4.73 39.95
N PRO A 70 -20.51 -3.57 39.68
CA PRO A 70 -20.70 -2.92 38.40
C PRO A 70 -20.18 -3.86 37.33
N THR A 71 -21.08 -4.35 36.49
CA THR A 71 -20.75 -5.11 35.29
C THR A 71 -19.96 -4.15 34.38
N SER A 72 -18.67 -4.25 34.45
CA SER A 72 -17.78 -3.62 33.44
C SER A 72 -18.17 -4.25 32.11
N GLN A 73 -18.96 -3.58 31.32
CA GLN A 73 -19.20 -3.98 29.94
C GLN A 73 -17.83 -4.03 29.26
N PRO A 74 -17.49 -5.11 28.55
CA PRO A 74 -16.28 -5.12 27.78
C PRO A 74 -16.34 -3.93 26.82
N VAL A 75 -15.40 -3.00 26.96
CA VAL A 75 -15.21 -1.93 25.99
C VAL A 75 -14.79 -2.66 24.70
N THR A 76 -15.75 -2.83 23.81
CA THR A 76 -15.47 -3.34 22.47
C THR A 76 -14.65 -2.27 21.77
N THR A 77 -13.33 -2.34 21.89
CA THR A 77 -12.44 -1.52 21.08
C THR A 77 -12.66 -1.99 19.64
N LEU A 78 -13.22 -1.11 18.82
CA LEU A 78 -13.31 -1.35 17.38
C LEU A 78 -11.91 -1.67 16.86
N PRO A 79 -11.78 -2.66 15.97
CA PRO A 79 -10.48 -2.99 15.40
C PRO A 79 -9.93 -1.74 14.71
N LYS A 80 -8.71 -1.37 15.08
CA LYS A 80 -8.00 -0.24 14.44
C LYS A 80 -7.81 -0.55 12.96
N ALA A 81 -7.99 0.46 12.12
CA ALA A 81 -7.76 0.32 10.68
C ALA A 81 -6.35 -0.20 10.41
N LEU A 82 -6.25 -1.27 9.62
CA LEU A 82 -5.00 -1.84 9.16
C LEU A 82 -4.52 -1.09 7.92
N ILE A 83 -3.27 -0.65 7.93
CA ILE A 83 -2.56 -0.12 6.76
C ILE A 83 -1.52 -1.16 6.35
N MET A 84 -1.56 -1.58 5.09
CA MET A 84 -0.53 -2.47 4.56
C MET A 84 0.44 -1.68 3.70
N ILE A 85 1.73 -1.71 4.07
CA ILE A 85 2.81 -1.01 3.40
C ILE A 85 3.64 -2.02 2.62
N ASP A 86 3.74 -1.82 1.32
CA ASP A 86 4.52 -2.68 0.42
C ASP A 86 5.77 -1.97 -0.07
N PRO A 87 6.94 -2.25 0.50
CA PRO A 87 8.20 -1.82 -0.11
C PRO A 87 8.44 -2.64 -1.38
N ALA A 88 8.35 -2.00 -2.55
CA ALA A 88 8.53 -2.64 -3.84
C ALA A 88 9.89 -3.35 -3.95
N HIS A 89 9.95 -4.34 -4.83
CA HIS A 89 11.15 -5.16 -5.10
C HIS A 89 11.65 -5.95 -3.89
N GLY A 90 12.85 -6.51 -3.96
CA GLY A 90 13.47 -7.28 -2.88
C GLY A 90 14.16 -8.56 -3.36
N GLY A 91 15.09 -9.09 -2.57
CA GLY A 91 15.86 -10.25 -2.91
C GLY A 91 16.72 -10.03 -4.18
N THR A 92 16.54 -10.90 -5.14
CA THR A 92 17.25 -10.81 -6.44
C THR A 92 16.73 -9.70 -7.33
N GLU A 93 15.54 -9.20 -7.09
CA GLU A 93 14.96 -8.08 -7.82
C GLU A 93 15.28 -6.76 -7.12
N SER A 94 16.28 -6.06 -7.62
CA SER A 94 16.75 -4.81 -7.01
C SER A 94 15.85 -3.60 -7.28
N GLY A 95 14.93 -3.68 -8.25
CA GLY A 95 14.29 -2.51 -8.82
C GLY A 95 15.28 -1.62 -9.57
N ALA A 96 15.03 -0.34 -9.60
CA ALA A 96 15.91 0.63 -10.22
C ALA A 96 17.27 0.69 -9.51
N VAL A 97 18.36 0.67 -10.28
CA VAL A 97 19.69 1.04 -9.81
C VAL A 97 19.77 2.56 -9.82
N LEU A 98 19.52 3.17 -8.67
CA LEU A 98 19.44 4.63 -8.54
C LEU A 98 20.80 5.30 -8.69
N ASN A 99 21.84 4.65 -8.13
CA ASN A 99 23.27 4.88 -8.41
C ASN A 99 24.03 3.58 -8.08
N PRO A 100 25.37 3.51 -8.28
CA PRO A 100 26.14 2.28 -8.03
C PRO A 100 26.03 1.67 -6.64
N THR A 101 25.58 2.43 -5.63
CA THR A 101 25.50 2.01 -4.23
C THR A 101 24.11 2.08 -3.64
N ILE A 102 23.11 2.60 -4.39
CA ILE A 102 21.73 2.78 -3.90
C ILE A 102 20.77 2.05 -4.83
N LEU A 103 20.08 1.06 -4.29
CA LEU A 103 19.06 0.29 -4.97
C LEU A 103 17.66 0.70 -4.50
N GLU A 104 16.69 0.66 -5.38
CA GLU A 104 15.29 0.97 -5.07
C GLU A 104 14.77 0.11 -3.90
N LYS A 105 15.03 -1.20 -3.92
CA LYS A 105 14.58 -2.13 -2.88
C LYS A 105 15.01 -1.75 -1.46
N ASP A 106 16.20 -1.13 -1.32
CA ASP A 106 16.75 -0.73 -0.02
C ASP A 106 16.12 0.59 0.45
N VAL A 107 15.96 1.55 -0.46
CA VAL A 107 15.28 2.83 -0.18
C VAL A 107 13.84 2.60 0.26
N THR A 108 13.11 1.77 -0.49
CA THR A 108 11.69 1.48 -0.19
C THR A 108 11.51 0.74 1.13
N LEU A 109 12.38 -0.23 1.45
CA LEU A 109 12.34 -0.95 2.72
C LEU A 109 12.64 -0.04 3.92
N ALA A 110 13.64 0.83 3.78
CA ALA A 110 13.99 1.78 4.83
C ALA A 110 12.83 2.76 5.10
N LEU A 111 12.22 3.31 4.06
CA LEU A 111 11.05 4.19 4.21
C LEU A 111 9.83 3.46 4.77
N ALA A 112 9.57 2.22 4.34
CA ALA A 112 8.44 1.44 4.83
C ALA A 112 8.52 1.21 6.34
N ARG A 113 9.71 0.92 6.87
CA ARG A 113 9.94 0.74 8.30
C ARG A 113 9.71 2.03 9.10
N ARG A 114 10.14 3.18 8.56
CA ARG A 114 9.87 4.49 9.17
C ARG A 114 8.38 4.79 9.17
N LEU A 115 7.72 4.62 8.05
CA LEU A 115 6.29 4.86 7.90
C LEU A 115 5.46 3.98 8.85
N ARG A 116 5.83 2.70 9.01
CA ARG A 116 5.22 1.83 10.01
C ARG A 116 5.34 2.40 11.43
N THR A 117 6.53 2.89 11.79
CA THR A 117 6.75 3.52 13.10
C THR A 117 5.91 4.77 13.27
N ASP A 118 5.95 5.69 12.31
CA ASP A 118 5.20 6.95 12.35
C ASP A 118 3.69 6.74 12.43
N LEU A 119 3.16 5.72 11.75
CA LEU A 119 1.74 5.34 11.83
C LEU A 119 1.41 4.69 13.19
N GLY A 120 2.29 3.85 13.72
CA GLY A 120 2.16 3.25 15.05
C GLY A 120 2.09 4.29 16.16
N GLU A 121 2.93 5.32 16.12
CA GLU A 121 2.92 6.44 17.05
C GLU A 121 1.60 7.24 16.99
N ARG A 122 0.92 7.25 15.84
CA ARG A 122 -0.42 7.84 15.68
C ARG A 122 -1.56 6.89 16.07
N GLY A 123 -1.22 5.69 16.54
CA GLY A 123 -2.17 4.71 17.02
C GLY A 123 -2.78 3.83 15.93
N PHE A 124 -2.28 3.85 14.71
CA PHE A 124 -2.72 2.95 13.64
C PHE A 124 -1.98 1.61 13.70
N VAL A 125 -2.61 0.57 13.14
CA VAL A 125 -1.95 -0.72 12.90
C VAL A 125 -1.36 -0.67 11.48
N ALA A 126 -0.05 -0.85 11.36
CA ALA A 126 0.63 -0.86 10.08
C ALA A 126 1.50 -2.12 9.94
N GLU A 127 1.30 -2.87 8.86
CA GLU A 127 2.03 -4.09 8.53
C GLU A 127 2.81 -3.93 7.24
N LEU A 128 3.98 -4.57 7.18
CA LEU A 128 4.80 -4.60 5.98
C LEU A 128 4.53 -5.87 5.17
N VAL A 129 4.42 -5.74 3.85
CA VAL A 129 4.35 -6.90 2.95
C VAL A 129 5.64 -7.72 3.04
N ARG A 130 6.79 -7.07 3.12
CA ARG A 130 8.09 -7.65 3.49
C ARG A 130 8.80 -6.75 4.50
N ASP A 131 9.47 -7.34 5.48
CA ASP A 131 10.31 -6.64 6.46
C ASP A 131 11.78 -7.09 6.39
N SER A 132 12.14 -7.72 5.29
CA SER A 132 13.52 -8.13 4.98
C SER A 132 13.77 -8.08 3.48
N ASP A 133 15.02 -8.30 3.08
CA ASP A 133 15.39 -8.35 1.67
C ASP A 133 15.05 -9.73 1.09
N VAL A 134 13.77 -9.95 0.81
CA VAL A 134 13.23 -11.19 0.22
C VAL A 134 12.53 -10.90 -1.10
N ASN A 135 12.55 -11.86 -2.00
CA ASN A 135 11.83 -11.80 -3.27
C ASN A 135 10.37 -12.21 -3.07
N LEU A 136 9.44 -11.33 -3.49
CA LEU A 136 8.01 -11.61 -3.54
C LEU A 136 7.47 -11.21 -4.91
N SER A 137 6.73 -12.11 -5.53
CA SER A 137 6.05 -11.79 -6.79
C SER A 137 4.96 -10.71 -6.56
N THR A 138 4.58 -10.02 -7.62
CA THR A 138 3.47 -9.05 -7.56
C THR A 138 2.15 -9.71 -7.16
N ASP A 139 1.95 -10.96 -7.54
CA ASP A 139 0.75 -11.73 -7.20
C ASP A 139 0.74 -12.13 -5.72
N ASP A 140 1.90 -12.55 -5.15
CA ASP A 140 2.02 -12.82 -3.71
C ASP A 140 1.76 -11.57 -2.87
N ARG A 141 2.22 -10.40 -3.34
CA ARG A 141 1.96 -9.10 -2.68
C ARG A 141 0.47 -8.77 -2.66
N ALA A 142 -0.21 -8.92 -3.80
CA ALA A 142 -1.66 -8.73 -3.90
C ALA A 142 -2.42 -9.75 -3.04
N ALA A 143 -2.05 -11.03 -3.09
CA ALA A 143 -2.67 -12.09 -2.29
C ALA A 143 -2.54 -11.81 -0.79
N LYS A 144 -1.35 -11.39 -0.33
CA LYS A 144 -1.13 -11.01 1.07
C LYS A 144 -2.00 -9.82 1.48
N ALA A 145 -2.08 -8.79 0.64
CA ALA A 145 -2.93 -7.63 0.88
C ALA A 145 -4.41 -8.02 0.93
N ASN A 146 -4.88 -8.79 -0.05
CA ASN A 146 -6.28 -9.20 -0.13
C ASN A 146 -6.70 -10.09 1.04
N SER A 147 -5.80 -10.96 1.54
CA SER A 147 -6.06 -11.79 2.72
C SER A 147 -6.16 -11.00 4.01
N ALA A 148 -5.42 -9.89 4.12
CA ALA A 148 -5.40 -9.04 5.31
C ALA A 148 -6.54 -8.00 5.34
N HIS A 149 -7.22 -7.75 4.21
CA HIS A 149 -8.29 -6.76 4.07
C HIS A 149 -7.95 -5.38 4.68
N PRO A 150 -6.84 -4.73 4.29
CA PRO A 150 -6.44 -3.47 4.87
C PRO A 150 -7.43 -2.34 4.48
N ALA A 151 -7.53 -1.34 5.33
CA ALA A 151 -8.24 -0.10 4.99
C ALA A 151 -7.51 0.71 3.91
N LEU A 152 -6.18 0.55 3.83
CA LEU A 152 -5.33 1.13 2.78
C LEU A 152 -4.14 0.22 2.49
N TYR A 153 -3.91 -0.06 1.22
CA TYR A 153 -2.66 -0.60 0.71
C TYR A 153 -1.83 0.52 0.09
N ILE A 154 -0.56 0.64 0.49
CA ILE A 154 0.37 1.63 -0.05
C ILE A 154 1.64 0.96 -0.54
N CYS A 155 1.90 1.01 -1.85
CA CYS A 155 3.13 0.51 -2.46
C CYS A 155 4.14 1.65 -2.57
N LEU A 156 5.40 1.39 -2.17
CA LEU A 156 6.48 2.37 -2.19
C LEU A 156 7.48 2.03 -3.29
N HIS A 157 7.77 3.00 -4.13
CA HIS A 157 8.76 2.96 -5.20
C HIS A 157 9.77 4.11 -5.06
N ALA A 158 10.91 4.00 -5.74
CA ALA A 158 11.88 5.08 -5.83
C ALA A 158 12.50 5.13 -7.23
N THR A 159 12.77 6.35 -7.73
CA THR A 159 13.33 6.57 -9.05
C THR A 159 14.34 7.72 -9.05
N SER A 160 15.27 7.68 -9.98
CA SER A 160 16.15 8.82 -10.30
C SER A 160 15.72 9.55 -11.58
N ALA A 161 14.69 9.06 -12.27
CA ALA A 161 14.26 9.57 -13.58
C ALA A 161 13.27 10.75 -13.48
N SER A 162 12.83 11.11 -12.28
CA SER A 162 11.88 12.20 -12.06
C SER A 162 12.31 13.07 -10.88
N SER A 163 11.46 14.01 -10.45
CA SER A 163 11.71 14.84 -9.27
C SER A 163 10.45 14.95 -8.41
N GLY A 164 10.61 15.07 -7.10
CA GLY A 164 9.52 15.16 -6.14
C GLY A 164 8.81 13.81 -5.94
N ILE A 165 7.54 13.85 -5.60
CA ILE A 165 6.78 12.66 -5.22
C ILE A 165 5.64 12.42 -6.21
N GLY A 166 5.56 11.22 -6.78
CA GLY A 166 4.43 10.75 -7.57
C GLY A 166 3.49 9.91 -6.72
N ILE A 167 2.18 10.16 -6.79
CA ILE A 167 1.17 9.29 -6.18
C ILE A 167 0.28 8.76 -7.30
N PHE A 168 0.17 7.44 -7.38
CA PHE A 168 -0.55 6.77 -8.46
C PHE A 168 -1.73 5.97 -7.92
N THR A 169 -2.85 6.04 -8.64
CA THR A 169 -3.93 5.06 -8.55
C THR A 169 -3.87 4.10 -9.72
N ALA A 170 -4.52 2.95 -9.60
CA ALA A 170 -4.61 2.01 -10.70
C ALA A 170 -5.31 2.63 -11.91
N MET A 171 -4.73 2.44 -13.10
CA MET A 171 -5.41 2.62 -14.38
C MET A 171 -5.90 1.25 -14.83
N LEU A 172 -7.21 1.08 -14.84
CA LEU A 172 -7.83 -0.18 -15.24
C LEU A 172 -8.05 -0.23 -16.76
N PRO A 173 -8.03 -1.43 -17.36
CA PRO A 173 -8.39 -1.60 -18.76
C PRO A 173 -9.79 -1.04 -19.04
N GLY A 174 -9.95 -0.29 -20.14
CA GLY A 174 -11.22 0.38 -20.49
C GLY A 174 -12.40 -0.55 -20.80
N ASN A 175 -12.17 -1.84 -20.93
CA ASN A 175 -13.17 -2.87 -21.26
C ASN A 175 -13.33 -3.90 -20.14
N ALA A 176 -13.26 -3.47 -18.89
CA ALA A 176 -13.66 -4.31 -17.77
C ALA A 176 -15.17 -4.59 -17.83
N GLU A 177 -15.60 -5.37 -18.82
CA GLU A 177 -16.94 -5.96 -18.82
C GLU A 177 -16.98 -6.94 -17.65
N THR A 178 -17.82 -6.64 -16.68
CA THR A 178 -18.12 -7.58 -15.60
C THR A 178 -18.96 -8.71 -16.17
N ASN A 179 -18.28 -9.74 -16.65
CA ASN A 179 -18.94 -10.95 -17.16
C ASN A 179 -19.43 -11.80 -15.97
N GLY A 180 -20.58 -11.47 -15.42
CA GLY A 180 -21.20 -12.22 -14.32
C GLY A 180 -20.63 -11.90 -12.94
N PRO A 181 -20.70 -12.83 -11.96
CA PRO A 181 -20.30 -12.61 -10.56
C PRO A 181 -18.79 -12.64 -10.34
N PHE A 182 -17.99 -12.89 -11.36
CA PHE A 182 -16.54 -12.97 -11.28
C PHE A 182 -15.92 -11.68 -11.82
N LEU A 183 -15.05 -11.07 -11.02
CA LEU A 183 -14.19 -9.98 -11.45
C LEU A 183 -12.90 -10.58 -12.02
N ASP A 184 -12.44 -10.05 -13.15
CA ASP A 184 -11.13 -10.38 -13.66
C ASP A 184 -10.06 -9.90 -12.64
N TRP A 185 -9.04 -10.72 -12.45
CA TRP A 185 -7.97 -10.44 -11.49
C TRP A 185 -7.36 -9.05 -11.68
N ASP A 186 -7.18 -8.61 -12.92
CA ASP A 186 -6.62 -7.29 -13.26
C ASP A 186 -7.59 -6.12 -13.03
N THR A 187 -8.82 -6.39 -12.61
CA THR A 187 -9.86 -5.38 -12.34
C THR A 187 -10.37 -5.40 -10.91
N ALA A 188 -9.73 -6.16 -10.02
CA ALA A 188 -10.11 -6.25 -8.61
C ALA A 188 -10.22 -4.87 -7.93
N GLN A 189 -9.44 -3.90 -8.40
CA GLN A 189 -9.43 -2.51 -7.91
C GLN A 189 -10.68 -1.70 -8.33
N SER A 190 -11.51 -2.17 -9.28
CA SER A 190 -12.61 -1.37 -9.85
C SER A 190 -13.57 -0.82 -8.78
N SER A 191 -13.97 -1.67 -7.83
CA SER A 191 -14.88 -1.29 -6.74
C SER A 191 -14.24 -0.36 -5.69
N PHE A 192 -12.92 -0.29 -5.65
CA PHE A 192 -12.15 0.48 -4.66
C PHE A 192 -11.52 1.75 -5.24
N LEU A 193 -11.65 1.98 -6.54
CA LEU A 193 -11.02 3.11 -7.21
C LEU A 193 -11.47 4.48 -6.65
N PRO A 194 -12.74 4.70 -6.27
CA PRO A 194 -13.13 5.96 -5.60
C PRO A 194 -12.40 6.18 -4.29
N GLN A 195 -12.26 5.16 -3.45
CA GLN A 195 -11.53 5.23 -2.18
C GLN A 195 -10.03 5.42 -2.41
N SER A 196 -9.46 4.76 -3.43
CA SER A 196 -8.05 4.94 -3.82
C SER A 196 -7.75 6.37 -4.25
N ARG A 197 -8.67 7.01 -4.99
CA ARG A 197 -8.57 8.42 -5.37
C ARG A 197 -8.69 9.36 -4.17
N ALA A 198 -9.58 9.06 -3.22
CA ALA A 198 -9.67 9.82 -1.98
C ALA A 198 -8.38 9.72 -1.16
N ALA A 199 -7.80 8.51 -1.03
CA ALA A 199 -6.50 8.31 -0.39
C ALA A 199 -5.40 9.09 -1.11
N GLN A 200 -5.35 9.03 -2.43
CA GLN A 200 -4.39 9.80 -3.24
C GLN A 200 -4.47 11.31 -2.94
N GLN A 201 -5.68 11.87 -2.86
CA GLN A 201 -5.90 13.29 -2.60
C GLN A 201 -5.42 13.70 -1.21
N GLU A 202 -5.78 12.95 -0.17
CA GLU A 202 -5.39 13.26 1.20
C GLU A 202 -3.88 13.09 1.43
N ILE A 203 -3.28 12.06 0.83
CA ILE A 203 -1.83 11.86 0.89
C ILE A 203 -1.10 12.99 0.14
N ALA A 204 -1.60 13.38 -1.03
CA ALA A 204 -1.04 14.52 -1.76
C ALA A 204 -1.11 15.82 -0.94
N ALA A 205 -2.23 16.08 -0.29
CA ALA A 205 -2.39 17.24 0.60
C ALA A 205 -1.42 17.19 1.79
N GLY A 206 -1.18 16.01 2.37
CA GLY A 206 -0.18 15.82 3.43
C GLY A 206 1.23 16.15 2.98
N ILE A 207 1.61 15.71 1.77
CA ILE A 207 2.91 15.98 1.17
C ILE A 207 3.08 17.47 0.84
N GLN A 208 2.04 18.12 0.30
CA GLN A 208 2.06 19.56 -0.02
C GLN A 208 2.22 20.41 1.24
N LYS A 209 1.60 20.04 2.36
CA LYS A 209 1.80 20.71 3.65
C LYS A 209 3.25 20.64 4.13
N GLY A 210 3.98 19.57 3.77
CA GLY A 210 5.42 19.43 3.97
C GLY A 210 6.29 20.23 2.99
N ALA A 211 5.70 21.11 2.16
CA ALA A 211 6.38 21.90 1.12
C ALA A 211 7.14 21.05 0.08
N MET A 212 6.72 19.82 -0.14
CA MET A 212 7.29 18.93 -1.16
C MET A 212 6.43 18.94 -2.43
N ALA A 213 7.11 18.91 -3.59
CA ALA A 213 6.41 18.79 -4.87
C ALA A 213 5.76 17.43 -5.01
N VAL A 214 4.47 17.41 -5.37
CA VAL A 214 3.70 16.15 -5.53
C VAL A 214 2.91 16.18 -6.84
N ARG A 215 2.78 15.01 -7.47
CA ARG A 215 2.00 14.78 -8.69
C ARG A 215 1.04 13.62 -8.44
N SER A 216 -0.23 13.80 -8.78
CA SER A 216 -1.26 12.75 -8.71
C SER A 216 -1.55 12.24 -10.11
N LEU A 217 -1.37 10.95 -10.34
CA LEU A 217 -1.44 10.29 -11.64
C LEU A 217 -2.26 9.00 -11.54
N ALA A 218 -2.56 8.39 -12.68
CA ALA A 218 -3.02 7.01 -12.77
C ALA A 218 -2.12 6.25 -13.72
N ALA A 219 -1.82 4.99 -13.40
CA ALA A 219 -0.96 4.14 -14.22
C ALA A 219 -1.35 2.65 -14.09
N PRO A 220 -1.06 1.82 -15.12
CA PRO A 220 -1.33 0.39 -15.08
C PRO A 220 -0.24 -0.32 -14.25
N LEU A 221 -0.27 -0.11 -12.94
CA LEU A 221 0.74 -0.63 -12.01
C LEU A 221 0.26 -1.93 -11.35
N ARG A 222 1.11 -2.95 -11.35
CA ARG A 222 0.97 -4.12 -10.49
C ARG A 222 1.75 -3.88 -9.17
N PRO A 223 1.21 -4.32 -8.02
CA PRO A 223 -0.03 -5.10 -7.86
C PRO A 223 -1.31 -4.26 -7.69
N LEU A 224 -1.29 -2.92 -7.87
CA LEU A 224 -2.44 -2.05 -7.57
C LEU A 224 -3.75 -2.53 -8.18
N GLY A 225 -3.74 -2.92 -9.47
CA GLY A 225 -4.93 -3.41 -10.18
C GLY A 225 -5.54 -4.66 -9.55
N ASN A 226 -4.72 -5.44 -8.83
CA ASN A 226 -5.07 -6.74 -8.25
C ASN A 226 -5.46 -6.67 -6.77
N VAL A 227 -5.40 -5.49 -6.14
CA VAL A 227 -5.71 -5.31 -4.71
C VAL A 227 -7.18 -4.96 -4.52
N SER A 228 -7.87 -5.67 -3.64
CA SER A 228 -9.29 -5.51 -3.30
C SER A 228 -9.49 -4.65 -2.03
N SER A 229 -8.86 -3.49 -2.00
CA SER A 229 -9.00 -2.45 -0.97
C SER A 229 -8.60 -1.10 -1.56
N ALA A 230 -8.77 0.02 -0.83
CA ALA A 230 -8.17 1.28 -1.26
C ALA A 230 -6.66 1.10 -1.45
N ALA A 231 -6.12 1.51 -2.61
CA ALA A 231 -4.73 1.26 -2.96
C ALA A 231 -4.10 2.43 -3.71
N VAL A 232 -2.87 2.78 -3.32
CA VAL A 232 -2.05 3.79 -3.99
C VAL A 232 -0.61 3.32 -4.11
N ALA A 233 0.11 3.78 -5.14
CA ALA A 233 1.57 3.69 -5.16
C ALA A 233 2.16 5.08 -4.96
N VAL A 234 3.27 5.14 -4.23
CA VAL A 234 4.04 6.37 -3.99
C VAL A 234 5.44 6.16 -4.55
N GLU A 235 5.82 6.99 -5.52
CA GLU A 235 7.14 7.00 -6.12
C GLU A 235 7.94 8.18 -5.59
N LEU A 236 9.05 7.90 -4.94
CA LEU A 236 9.98 8.89 -4.44
C LEU A 236 11.00 9.23 -5.50
N ALA A 237 11.23 10.50 -5.73
CA ALA A 237 12.34 10.97 -6.54
C ALA A 237 13.09 12.10 -5.80
N PRO A 238 14.39 12.29 -6.07
CA PRO A 238 15.13 13.36 -5.43
C PRO A 238 14.55 14.73 -5.82
N THR A 239 14.58 15.69 -4.91
CA THR A 239 14.16 17.05 -5.21
C THR A 239 15.16 17.81 -6.07
N LYS A 240 16.41 17.35 -6.08
CA LYS A 240 17.53 17.82 -6.89
C LYS A 240 18.16 16.62 -7.60
N SER A 241 19.16 16.86 -8.42
CA SER A 241 19.88 15.80 -9.14
C SER A 241 20.68 14.81 -8.25
N ASP A 242 20.76 15.07 -6.95
CA ASP A 242 21.48 14.22 -6.01
C ASP A 242 20.60 13.06 -5.52
N VAL A 243 20.84 11.90 -6.08
CA VAL A 243 20.14 10.64 -5.75
C VAL A 243 20.43 10.17 -4.32
N SER A 244 21.55 10.58 -3.71
CA SER A 244 21.89 10.20 -2.33
C SER A 244 20.84 10.71 -1.33
N GLN A 245 20.10 11.75 -1.69
CA GLN A 245 18.98 12.28 -0.91
C GLN A 245 17.96 11.18 -0.57
N LEU A 246 17.70 10.23 -1.47
CA LEU A 246 16.71 9.16 -1.26
C LEU A 246 17.05 8.24 -0.08
N SER A 247 18.34 8.12 0.27
CA SER A 247 18.83 7.34 1.42
C SER A 247 19.06 8.22 2.66
N ALA A 248 18.98 9.55 2.53
CA ALA A 248 19.22 10.45 3.65
C ALA A 248 18.11 10.33 4.70
N SER A 249 18.52 10.15 5.96
CA SER A 249 17.60 9.93 7.09
C SER A 249 16.57 11.06 7.24
N GLU A 250 17.00 12.31 7.12
CA GLU A 250 16.12 13.48 7.23
C GLU A 250 15.08 13.55 6.11
N TYR A 251 15.49 13.24 4.89
CA TYR A 251 14.58 13.22 3.75
C TYR A 251 13.53 12.12 3.90
N GLN A 252 13.95 10.91 4.24
CA GLN A 252 13.03 9.80 4.48
C GLN A 252 12.09 10.08 5.65
N GLN A 253 12.57 10.72 6.74
CA GLN A 253 11.72 11.09 7.87
C GLN A 253 10.68 12.14 7.47
N SER A 254 11.08 13.16 6.72
CA SER A 254 10.16 14.19 6.23
C SER A 254 9.05 13.59 5.37
N ILE A 255 9.41 12.68 4.45
CA ILE A 255 8.44 11.98 3.61
C ILE A 255 7.53 11.07 4.44
N SER A 256 8.10 10.26 5.34
CA SER A 256 7.35 9.36 6.21
C SER A 256 6.30 10.13 7.03
N THR A 257 6.70 11.23 7.65
CA THR A 257 5.81 12.11 8.41
C THR A 257 4.69 12.69 7.54
N ALA A 258 5.01 13.16 6.34
CA ALA A 258 4.02 13.71 5.41
C ALA A 258 3.02 12.64 4.92
N LEU A 259 3.50 11.45 4.59
CA LEU A 259 2.68 10.29 4.24
C LEU A 259 1.77 9.90 5.39
N ALA A 260 2.31 9.75 6.60
CA ALA A 260 1.54 9.37 7.78
C ALA A 260 0.43 10.38 8.10
N ASN A 261 0.68 11.68 7.92
CA ASN A 261 -0.34 12.73 8.09
C ASN A 261 -1.47 12.60 7.07
N GLY A 262 -1.14 12.41 5.79
CA GLY A 262 -2.13 12.24 4.73
C GLY A 262 -2.95 10.95 4.89
N ILE A 263 -2.31 9.84 5.28
CA ILE A 263 -2.98 8.57 5.57
C ILE A 263 -3.94 8.73 6.76
N ALA A 264 -3.51 9.38 7.83
CA ALA A 264 -4.35 9.63 9.00
C ALA A 264 -5.59 10.46 8.63
N GLN A 265 -5.43 11.47 7.78
CA GLN A 265 -6.53 12.29 7.28
C GLN A 265 -7.52 11.46 6.44
N PHE A 266 -7.02 10.64 5.52
CA PHE A 266 -7.85 9.73 4.72
C PHE A 266 -8.66 8.78 5.59
N LEU A 267 -8.03 8.12 6.56
CA LEU A 267 -8.72 7.17 7.45
C LEU A 267 -9.77 7.85 8.32
N SER A 268 -9.50 9.09 8.76
CA SER A 268 -10.45 9.88 9.54
C SER A 268 -11.67 10.29 8.71
N SER A 269 -11.47 10.71 7.45
CA SER A 269 -12.55 11.12 6.55
C SER A 269 -13.38 9.96 6.03
N SER A 270 -12.78 8.79 5.84
CA SER A 270 -13.45 7.56 5.40
C SER A 270 -14.25 6.83 6.49
N GLY A 271 -14.15 7.27 7.75
CA GLY A 271 -14.76 6.60 8.89
C GLY A 271 -14.03 5.31 9.31
N ALA A 272 -12.94 4.95 8.67
CA ALA A 272 -12.16 3.75 8.97
C ALA A 272 -11.27 3.89 10.23
N ALA A 273 -11.14 5.10 10.76
CA ALA A 273 -10.36 5.39 11.98
C ALA A 273 -11.12 5.13 13.29
N ARG A 274 -12.36 4.64 13.22
CA ARG A 274 -13.22 4.41 14.39
C ARG A 274 -13.10 3.03 14.93
#